data_127b0ccc596756925aa387d3f4e80a79
#
_entry.id   127b0ccc596756925aa387d3f4e80a79
#
_cell.length_a   1.000
_cell.length_b   1.000
_cell.length_c   1.000
_cell.angle_alpha   90.00
_cell.angle_beta   90.00
_cell.angle_gamma   90.00
#
_symmetry.space_group_name_H-M   'P 1'
#
loop_
_entity.id
_entity.type
_entity.pdbx_description
1 polymer ?
#
loop_
_entity_poly.entity_id
_entity_poly.type
_entity_poly.pdbx_seq_one_letter_code
_entity_poly.pdbx_strand_id
1 'polypeptide(L)'
;GIGLSTLSLSSLREEAHYIQSFLAYYNETEFEDARKLTGENIDRFFKYIGEKKLHPNTFNRYVKAVDHFYQYLLTRYQVKRIPFHKEYYLKTEIYRHHDRSVDEVISKEILKNLQYFPEDIRLMYLHLWAVGMRISEVCTIKAKEYYRQDDDYWMQIYQVKMRNYKRIPIPEVLYRLMQVYIKKKRRKPEDYVFQNKKGGAFCSSTFRERMKKLCETYQIGDGTYIFQAHGYRHTLATVFYDEGVPLQSVRDYLGHAYEEMTQQYIDYMPRWIDEASKAYFKETDNSLSVGLKERWKHGGSHRHKDTTVLPESN
;
A
#
# COMPACT_ATOMS: atom_id res chain seq x y z
N GLY A 1 -0.24 -11.04 24.82
CA GLY A 1 0.10 -12.35 24.54
C GLY A 1 1.13 -12.67 23.48
N ILE A 2 1.50 -13.92 23.44
CA ILE A 2 2.56 -14.43 22.54
C ILE A 2 2.22 -14.21 21.05
N GLY A 3 0.95 -14.30 20.65
CA GLY A 3 0.52 -14.08 19.26
C GLY A 3 0.49 -12.61 18.82
N LEU A 4 0.39 -11.67 19.76
CA LEU A 4 0.27 -10.25 19.44
C LEU A 4 1.60 -9.58 19.13
N SER A 5 2.74 -10.16 19.55
CA SER A 5 4.07 -9.61 19.30
C SER A 5 4.47 -9.59 17.81
N THR A 6 3.80 -10.37 16.97
CA THR A 6 4.08 -10.48 15.53
C THR A 6 3.20 -9.54 14.68
N LEU A 7 2.12 -9.00 15.25
CA LEU A 7 1.19 -8.12 14.53
C LEU A 7 1.70 -6.68 14.47
N SER A 8 1.30 -5.98 13.41
CA SER A 8 1.54 -4.53 13.32
C SER A 8 0.63 -3.77 14.30
N LEU A 9 1.03 -2.56 14.70
CA LEU A 9 0.19 -1.70 15.55
C LEU A 9 -1.18 -1.40 14.93
N SER A 10 -1.25 -1.29 13.61
CA SER A 10 -2.53 -1.10 12.91
C SER A 10 -3.42 -2.33 13.01
N SER A 11 -2.86 -3.53 12.84
CA SER A 11 -3.60 -4.78 13.00
C SER A 11 -4.08 -4.97 14.43
N LEU A 12 -3.26 -4.61 15.42
CA LEU A 12 -3.65 -4.65 16.84
C LEU A 12 -4.80 -3.69 17.15
N ARG A 13 -4.76 -2.48 16.60
CA ARG A 13 -5.87 -1.51 16.76
C ARG A 13 -7.15 -1.99 16.11
N GLU A 14 -7.06 -2.56 14.95
CA GLU A 14 -8.20 -3.12 14.22
C GLU A 14 -8.83 -4.28 15.03
N GLU A 15 -8.02 -5.19 15.52
CA GLU A 15 -8.48 -6.31 16.35
C GLU A 15 -9.09 -5.83 17.67
N ALA A 16 -8.44 -4.86 18.34
CA ALA A 16 -8.98 -4.24 19.54
C ALA A 16 -10.34 -3.57 19.28
N HIS A 17 -10.53 -2.94 18.14
CA HIS A 17 -11.83 -2.36 17.75
C HIS A 17 -12.93 -3.42 17.62
N TYR A 18 -12.64 -4.56 17.00
CA TYR A 18 -13.63 -5.65 16.89
C TYR A 18 -13.96 -6.25 18.26
N ILE A 19 -12.96 -6.44 19.13
CA ILE A 19 -13.18 -6.91 20.51
C ILE A 19 -13.97 -5.88 21.32
N GLN A 20 -13.67 -4.59 21.20
CA GLN A 20 -14.43 -3.54 21.86
C GLN A 20 -15.90 -3.53 21.42
N SER A 21 -16.16 -3.69 20.12
CA SER A 21 -17.53 -3.78 19.59
C SER A 21 -18.28 -5.00 20.13
N PHE A 22 -17.59 -6.13 20.33
CA PHE A 22 -18.15 -7.31 20.95
C PHE A 22 -18.51 -7.07 22.43
N LEU A 23 -17.59 -6.51 23.20
CA LEU A 23 -17.81 -6.23 24.61
C LEU A 23 -18.88 -5.14 24.83
N ALA A 24 -18.91 -4.11 23.97
CA ALA A 24 -19.92 -3.04 24.03
C ALA A 24 -21.33 -3.59 23.78
N TYR A 25 -21.50 -4.52 22.84
CA TYR A 25 -22.79 -5.15 22.57
C TYR A 25 -23.41 -5.77 23.83
N TYR A 26 -22.62 -6.49 24.64
CA TYR A 26 -23.12 -7.08 25.87
C TYR A 26 -23.29 -6.09 27.02
N ASN A 27 -22.47 -5.04 27.03
CA ASN A 27 -22.66 -3.96 28.02
C ASN A 27 -23.95 -3.16 27.82
N GLU A 28 -24.40 -3.05 26.56
CA GLU A 28 -25.59 -2.30 26.19
C GLU A 28 -26.87 -3.15 26.23
N THR A 29 -26.77 -4.45 25.94
CA THR A 29 -27.93 -5.32 25.81
C THR A 29 -28.25 -6.11 27.09
N GLU A 30 -27.25 -6.74 27.66
CA GLU A 30 -27.36 -7.57 28.85
C GLU A 30 -26.02 -7.51 29.57
N PHE A 31 -25.91 -6.84 30.69
CA PHE A 31 -24.64 -6.76 31.41
C PHE A 31 -24.21 -8.16 31.87
N GLU A 32 -23.44 -8.81 31.04
CA GLU A 32 -22.87 -10.13 31.35
C GLU A 32 -21.36 -10.11 31.28
N ASP A 33 -20.75 -10.82 32.21
CA ASP A 33 -19.30 -11.09 32.18
C ASP A 33 -18.98 -11.95 30.95
N ALA A 34 -18.14 -11.42 30.06
CA ALA A 34 -17.73 -12.11 28.84
C ALA A 34 -17.16 -13.53 29.08
N ARG A 35 -16.70 -13.81 30.30
CA ARG A 35 -16.22 -15.15 30.70
C ARG A 35 -17.37 -16.16 30.91
N LYS A 36 -18.59 -15.72 31.08
CA LYS A 36 -19.79 -16.52 31.32
C LYS A 36 -20.68 -16.70 30.10
N LEU A 37 -20.38 -16.00 29.00
CA LEU A 37 -21.16 -16.08 27.78
C LEU A 37 -21.21 -17.52 27.24
N THR A 38 -22.39 -17.91 26.80
CA THR A 38 -22.67 -19.22 26.18
C THR A 38 -22.56 -19.14 24.66
N GLY A 39 -22.66 -20.29 23.98
CA GLY A 39 -22.75 -20.33 22.51
C GLY A 39 -23.92 -19.51 21.98
N GLU A 40 -25.09 -19.57 22.62
CA GLU A 40 -26.28 -18.82 22.24
C GLU A 40 -26.06 -17.29 22.31
N ASN A 41 -25.32 -16.84 23.32
CA ASN A 41 -24.91 -15.44 23.40
C ASN A 41 -24.07 -15.07 22.17
N ILE A 42 -23.05 -15.87 21.85
CA ILE A 42 -22.18 -15.64 20.68
C ILE A 42 -22.98 -15.63 19.37
N ASP A 43 -23.93 -16.55 19.22
CA ASP A 43 -24.86 -16.58 18.07
C ASP A 43 -25.64 -15.27 17.91
N ARG A 44 -26.17 -14.74 19.01
CA ARG A 44 -26.89 -13.43 18.99
C ARG A 44 -26.00 -12.29 18.51
N PHE A 45 -24.74 -12.25 18.97
CA PHE A 45 -23.80 -11.22 18.53
C PHE A 45 -23.48 -11.35 17.03
N PHE A 46 -23.17 -12.54 16.54
CA PHE A 46 -22.85 -12.72 15.12
C PHE A 46 -24.05 -12.52 14.21
N LYS A 47 -25.27 -12.82 14.68
CA LYS A 47 -26.51 -12.46 14.00
C LYS A 47 -26.64 -10.93 13.88
N TYR A 48 -26.47 -10.20 14.98
CA TYR A 48 -26.47 -8.73 15.01
C TYR A 48 -25.44 -8.12 14.03
N ILE A 49 -24.20 -8.63 14.03
CA ILE A 49 -23.19 -8.17 13.08
C ILE A 49 -23.54 -8.56 11.64
N GLY A 50 -24.19 -9.71 11.44
CA GLY A 50 -24.68 -10.17 10.14
C GLY A 50 -25.75 -9.25 9.53
N GLU A 51 -26.62 -8.69 10.36
CA GLU A 51 -27.67 -7.74 9.95
C GLU A 51 -27.10 -6.41 9.43
N LYS A 52 -25.87 -6.04 9.81
CA LYS A 52 -25.17 -4.86 9.29
C LYS A 52 -24.72 -5.00 7.83
N LYS A 53 -25.00 -6.12 7.16
CA LYS A 53 -24.65 -6.39 5.75
C LYS A 53 -23.19 -6.09 5.39
N LEU A 54 -22.28 -6.37 6.31
CA LEU A 54 -20.86 -6.16 6.11
C LEU A 54 -20.30 -7.08 5.01
N HIS A 55 -19.23 -6.63 4.36
CA HIS A 55 -18.48 -7.51 3.44
C HIS A 55 -17.98 -8.76 4.18
N PRO A 56 -18.00 -9.96 3.56
CA PRO A 56 -17.58 -11.22 4.19
C PRO A 56 -16.25 -11.14 4.92
N ASN A 57 -15.25 -10.50 4.33
CA ASN A 57 -13.94 -10.34 4.97
C ASN A 57 -14.00 -9.50 6.25
N THR A 58 -14.85 -8.47 6.30
CA THR A 58 -15.03 -7.66 7.51
C THR A 58 -15.76 -8.46 8.58
N PHE A 59 -16.79 -9.19 8.21
CA PHE A 59 -17.49 -10.10 9.13
C PHE A 59 -16.52 -11.16 9.70
N ASN A 60 -15.72 -11.79 8.85
CA ASN A 60 -14.74 -12.80 9.27
C ASN A 60 -13.69 -12.23 10.24
N ARG A 61 -13.35 -10.93 10.14
CA ARG A 61 -12.48 -10.26 11.11
C ARG A 61 -13.10 -10.18 12.49
N TYR A 62 -14.41 -9.90 12.60
CA TYR A 62 -15.12 -9.97 13.88
C TYR A 62 -15.04 -11.37 14.47
N VAL A 63 -15.32 -12.40 13.68
CA VAL A 63 -15.27 -13.80 14.12
C VAL A 63 -13.86 -14.16 14.63
N LYS A 64 -12.83 -13.84 13.85
CA LYS A 64 -11.43 -14.11 14.23
C LYS A 64 -11.00 -13.34 15.48
N ALA A 65 -11.42 -12.08 15.63
CA ALA A 65 -11.07 -11.26 16.79
C ALA A 65 -11.71 -11.81 18.08
N VAL A 66 -12.97 -12.23 18.02
CA VAL A 66 -13.65 -12.86 19.17
C VAL A 66 -13.02 -14.21 19.51
N ASP A 67 -12.64 -15.02 18.51
CA ASP A 67 -11.91 -16.27 18.74
C ASP A 67 -10.57 -16.01 19.46
N HIS A 68 -9.77 -15.06 18.99
CA HIS A 68 -8.50 -14.68 19.61
C HIS A 68 -8.70 -14.16 21.05
N PHE A 69 -9.79 -13.43 21.30
CA PHE A 69 -10.12 -12.98 22.65
C PHE A 69 -10.37 -14.16 23.58
N TYR A 70 -11.17 -15.15 23.18
CA TYR A 70 -11.40 -16.35 23.98
C TYR A 70 -10.18 -17.26 24.08
N GLN A 71 -9.35 -17.36 23.07
CA GLN A 71 -8.04 -18.02 23.15
C GLN A 71 -7.15 -17.37 24.23
N TYR A 72 -7.16 -16.04 24.31
CA TYR A 72 -6.45 -15.32 25.37
C TYR A 72 -7.02 -15.64 26.75
N LEU A 73 -8.35 -15.61 26.93
CA LEU A 73 -8.99 -15.96 28.20
C LEU A 73 -8.67 -17.40 28.61
N LEU A 74 -8.68 -18.33 27.67
CA LEU A 74 -8.33 -19.74 27.92
C LEU A 74 -6.87 -19.88 28.38
N THR A 75 -5.93 -19.21 27.71
CA THR A 75 -4.51 -19.21 28.13
C THR A 75 -4.27 -18.59 29.50
N ARG A 76 -5.16 -17.73 29.97
CA ARG A 76 -5.11 -17.12 31.29
C ARG A 76 -5.94 -17.86 32.35
N TYR A 77 -6.43 -19.04 32.00
CA TYR A 77 -7.29 -19.88 32.89
C TYR A 77 -8.57 -19.14 33.36
N GLN A 78 -9.02 -18.14 32.63
CA GLN A 78 -10.23 -17.38 32.97
C GLN A 78 -11.50 -18.03 32.44
N VAL A 79 -11.37 -18.87 31.41
CA VAL A 79 -12.44 -19.74 30.91
C VAL A 79 -11.90 -21.18 30.79
N LYS A 80 -12.79 -22.15 30.89
CA LYS A 80 -12.44 -23.58 30.76
C LYS A 80 -12.45 -24.07 29.32
N ARG A 81 -13.25 -23.41 28.46
CA ARG A 81 -13.41 -23.72 27.04
C ARG A 81 -13.85 -22.49 26.26
N ILE A 82 -13.61 -22.51 24.97
CA ILE A 82 -14.13 -21.51 24.04
C ILE A 82 -15.60 -21.85 23.79
N PRO A 83 -16.55 -20.87 23.91
CA PRO A 83 -17.98 -21.16 23.84
C PRO A 83 -18.52 -21.43 22.44
N PHE A 84 -17.71 -21.30 21.40
CA PHE A 84 -18.10 -21.47 19.99
C PHE A 84 -16.98 -22.02 19.13
N HIS A 85 -17.31 -22.47 17.91
CA HIS A 85 -16.36 -22.85 16.89
C HIS A 85 -16.42 -21.84 15.74
N LYS A 86 -15.35 -21.11 15.50
CA LYS A 86 -15.30 -20.02 14.50
C LYS A 86 -15.65 -20.48 13.07
N GLU A 87 -15.34 -21.73 12.74
CA GLU A 87 -15.57 -22.31 11.42
C GLU A 87 -17.07 -22.28 11.03
N TYR A 88 -17.98 -22.36 11.99
CA TYR A 88 -19.43 -22.29 11.74
C TYR A 88 -19.92 -20.89 11.34
N TYR A 89 -19.15 -19.84 11.64
CA TYR A 89 -19.53 -18.46 11.38
C TYR A 89 -18.77 -17.85 10.19
N LEU A 90 -17.63 -18.42 9.80
CA LEU A 90 -16.82 -17.88 8.71
C LEU A 90 -17.60 -17.92 7.40
N LYS A 91 -17.73 -16.76 6.77
CA LYS A 91 -18.34 -16.62 5.44
C LYS A 91 -17.29 -16.87 4.37
N THR A 92 -17.69 -17.49 3.25
CA THR A 92 -16.81 -17.65 2.08
C THR A 92 -16.34 -16.27 1.61
N GLU A 93 -15.03 -16.10 1.52
CA GLU A 93 -14.42 -14.88 1.00
C GLU A 93 -14.54 -14.87 -0.51
N ILE A 94 -15.32 -13.92 -1.04
CA ILE A 94 -15.45 -13.73 -2.48
C ILE A 94 -14.41 -12.71 -2.89
N TYR A 95 -13.35 -13.17 -3.51
CA TYR A 95 -12.36 -12.31 -4.15
C TYR A 95 -12.92 -11.89 -5.52
N ARG A 96 -13.57 -10.73 -5.58
CA ARG A 96 -13.89 -10.11 -6.87
C ARG A 96 -12.67 -9.31 -7.31
N HIS A 97 -12.11 -9.69 -8.45
CA HIS A 97 -11.16 -8.84 -9.14
C HIS A 97 -11.92 -7.60 -9.62
N HIS A 98 -11.65 -6.48 -8.95
CA HIS A 98 -12.07 -5.17 -9.44
C HIS A 98 -10.85 -4.52 -10.04
N ASP A 99 -10.98 -4.02 -11.25
CA ASP A 99 -9.99 -3.10 -11.78
C ASP A 99 -9.83 -1.93 -10.79
N ARG A 100 -8.62 -1.74 -10.31
CA ARG A 100 -8.24 -0.66 -9.41
C ARG A 100 -7.23 0.27 -10.04
N SER A 101 -6.96 0.08 -11.33
CA SER A 101 -6.08 0.97 -12.07
C SER A 101 -6.71 2.36 -12.15
N VAL A 102 -5.86 3.36 -12.24
CA VAL A 102 -6.30 4.73 -12.41
C VAL A 102 -6.52 4.95 -13.90
N ASP A 103 -7.69 5.44 -14.26
CA ASP A 103 -8.02 5.79 -15.64
C ASP A 103 -6.99 6.77 -16.21
N GLU A 104 -6.71 6.61 -17.49
CA GLU A 104 -5.78 7.47 -18.21
C GLU A 104 -6.19 8.93 -18.19
N VAL A 105 -7.47 9.20 -18.41
CA VAL A 105 -8.00 10.58 -18.43
C VAL A 105 -7.76 11.23 -17.07
N ILE A 106 -8.08 10.52 -15.99
CA ILE A 106 -7.88 10.99 -14.62
C ILE A 106 -6.40 11.31 -14.36
N SER A 107 -5.50 10.43 -14.78
CA SER A 107 -4.07 10.66 -14.57
C SER A 107 -3.55 11.84 -15.37
N LYS A 108 -3.98 12.02 -16.61
CA LYS A 108 -3.64 13.19 -17.43
C LYS A 108 -4.15 14.49 -16.80
N GLU A 109 -5.37 14.50 -16.28
CA GLU A 109 -5.93 15.66 -15.60
C GLU A 109 -5.16 16.02 -14.33
N ILE A 110 -4.79 15.04 -13.51
CA ILE A 110 -3.98 15.29 -12.31
C ILE A 110 -2.61 15.86 -12.72
N LEU A 111 -1.93 15.26 -13.70
CA LEU A 111 -0.62 15.72 -14.17
C LEU A 111 -0.69 17.17 -14.71
N LYS A 112 -1.71 17.50 -15.47
CA LYS A 112 -1.94 18.86 -15.98
C LYS A 112 -2.10 19.90 -14.87
N ASN A 113 -2.76 19.51 -13.77
CA ASN A 113 -3.01 20.39 -12.63
C ASN A 113 -1.90 20.30 -11.56
N LEU A 114 -0.92 19.41 -11.70
CA LEU A 114 0.07 19.13 -10.68
C LEU A 114 0.91 20.35 -10.27
N GLN A 115 1.13 21.29 -11.19
CA GLN A 115 1.85 22.54 -10.93
C GLN A 115 1.19 23.41 -9.85
N TYR A 116 -0.12 23.30 -9.69
CA TYR A 116 -0.90 24.06 -8.69
C TYR A 116 -0.95 23.35 -7.32
N PHE A 117 -0.49 22.11 -7.24
CA PHE A 117 -0.48 21.36 -5.99
C PHE A 117 0.66 21.83 -5.08
N PRO A 118 0.48 21.79 -3.75
CA PRO A 118 1.57 22.04 -2.82
C PRO A 118 2.78 21.14 -3.12
N GLU A 119 3.98 21.71 -3.01
CA GLU A 119 5.23 21.04 -3.43
C GLU A 119 5.43 19.66 -2.80
N ASP A 120 5.13 19.52 -1.50
CA ASP A 120 5.19 18.25 -0.79
C ASP A 120 4.21 17.21 -1.37
N ILE A 121 2.97 17.60 -1.59
CA ILE A 121 1.92 16.73 -2.14
C ILE A 121 2.24 16.34 -3.59
N ARG A 122 2.71 17.28 -4.40
CA ARG A 122 3.14 17.03 -5.77
C ARG A 122 4.26 15.99 -5.84
N LEU A 123 5.30 16.15 -5.03
CA LEU A 123 6.42 15.21 -5.01
C LEU A 123 6.01 13.85 -4.47
N MET A 124 5.17 13.79 -3.44
CA MET A 124 4.61 12.52 -2.94
C MET A 124 3.78 11.82 -4.01
N TYR A 125 2.96 12.57 -4.76
CA TYR A 125 2.19 12.02 -5.88
C TYR A 125 3.09 11.43 -6.97
N LEU A 126 4.17 12.11 -7.34
CA LEU A 126 5.13 11.62 -8.34
C LEU A 126 5.76 10.27 -7.94
N HIS A 127 5.96 9.99 -6.65
CA HIS A 127 6.42 8.69 -6.19
C HIS A 127 5.37 7.58 -6.39
N LEU A 128 4.10 7.90 -6.21
CA LEU A 128 3.02 6.95 -6.48
C LEU A 128 2.92 6.67 -7.97
N TRP A 129 2.91 7.73 -8.77
CA TRP A 129 2.70 7.67 -10.20
C TRP A 129 3.89 7.06 -10.96
N ALA A 130 5.12 7.52 -10.70
CA ALA A 130 6.31 7.12 -11.46
C ALA A 130 6.96 5.82 -10.94
N VAL A 131 6.75 5.48 -9.67
CA VAL A 131 7.49 4.39 -9.00
C VAL A 131 6.54 3.33 -8.40
N GLY A 132 5.25 3.60 -8.34
CA GLY A 132 4.26 2.68 -7.78
C GLY A 132 4.45 2.37 -6.29
N MET A 133 5.02 3.31 -5.53
CA MET A 133 5.23 3.14 -4.10
C MET A 133 3.90 3.04 -3.34
N ARG A 134 3.91 2.34 -2.20
CA ARG A 134 2.81 2.47 -1.24
C ARG A 134 2.89 3.84 -0.57
N ILE A 135 1.75 4.48 -0.34
CA ILE A 135 1.75 5.81 0.31
C ILE A 135 2.43 5.79 1.69
N SER A 136 2.34 4.69 2.43
CA SER A 136 3.06 4.54 3.70
C SER A 136 4.59 4.55 3.52
N GLU A 137 5.09 3.97 2.43
CA GLU A 137 6.52 3.98 2.09
C GLU A 137 6.97 5.40 1.73
N VAL A 138 6.18 6.13 0.91
CA VAL A 138 6.46 7.53 0.57
C VAL A 138 6.49 8.43 1.82
N CYS A 139 5.55 8.22 2.75
CA CYS A 139 5.48 9.01 3.98
C CYS A 139 6.68 8.80 4.91
N THR A 140 7.35 7.66 4.84
CA THR A 140 8.42 7.29 5.78
C THR A 140 9.82 7.28 5.17
N ILE A 141 9.95 7.69 3.91
CA ILE A 141 11.26 7.73 3.24
C ILE A 141 12.16 8.81 3.87
N LYS A 142 13.43 8.47 4.09
CA LYS A 142 14.45 9.36 4.63
C LYS A 142 15.33 9.95 3.53
N ALA A 143 15.97 11.08 3.82
CA ALA A 143 16.79 11.78 2.84
C ALA A 143 17.96 10.92 2.32
N LYS A 144 18.57 10.10 3.18
CA LYS A 144 19.67 9.19 2.81
C LYS A 144 19.26 8.05 1.90
N GLU A 145 17.98 7.78 1.76
CA GLU A 145 17.47 6.64 1.01
C GLU A 145 17.46 6.87 -0.50
N TYR A 146 17.74 8.10 -0.96
CA TYR A 146 18.01 8.42 -2.36
C TYR A 146 19.51 8.45 -2.60
N TYR A 147 20.01 7.59 -3.47
CA TYR A 147 21.42 7.50 -3.74
C TYR A 147 21.71 7.23 -5.23
N ARG A 148 22.92 7.55 -5.66
CA ARG A 148 23.45 7.19 -6.96
C ARG A 148 24.43 6.05 -6.78
N GLN A 149 24.36 5.06 -7.64
CA GLN A 149 25.33 3.98 -7.72
C GLN A 149 25.70 3.82 -9.19
N ASP A 150 26.98 3.98 -9.48
CA ASP A 150 27.50 4.08 -10.85
C ASP A 150 26.78 5.18 -11.63
N ASP A 151 26.19 4.87 -12.77
CA ASP A 151 25.40 5.80 -13.56
C ASP A 151 23.91 5.74 -13.28
N ASP A 152 23.52 4.95 -12.31
CA ASP A 152 22.13 4.70 -11.96
C ASP A 152 21.67 5.39 -10.68
N TYR A 153 20.39 5.75 -10.66
CA TYR A 153 19.74 6.40 -9.53
C TYR A 153 18.80 5.42 -8.84
N TRP A 154 18.96 5.30 -7.54
CA TRP A 154 18.30 4.28 -6.73
C TRP A 154 17.60 4.89 -5.53
N MET A 155 16.63 4.15 -5.05
CA MET A 155 15.97 4.42 -3.80
C MET A 155 15.91 3.15 -2.96
N GLN A 156 16.32 3.26 -1.69
CA GLN A 156 16.16 2.19 -0.71
C GLN A 156 14.89 2.47 0.11
N ILE A 157 14.00 1.49 0.20
CA ILE A 157 12.70 1.64 0.84
C ILE A 157 12.55 0.60 1.93
N TYR A 158 12.23 1.05 3.14
CA TYR A 158 11.83 0.13 4.21
C TYR A 158 10.36 -0.24 4.06
N GLN A 159 10.10 -1.50 3.82
CA GLN A 159 8.76 -2.05 3.71
C GLN A 159 8.25 -2.47 5.10
N VAL A 160 7.49 -1.61 5.75
CA VAL A 160 6.98 -1.83 7.13
C VAL A 160 6.21 -3.15 7.24
N LYS A 161 5.40 -3.50 6.24
CA LYS A 161 4.59 -4.72 6.24
C LYS A 161 5.43 -5.99 6.11
N MET A 162 6.52 -5.93 5.32
CA MET A 162 7.41 -7.07 5.05
C MET A 162 8.63 -7.09 5.98
N ARG A 163 8.84 -6.03 6.76
CA ARG A 163 9.97 -5.84 7.70
C ARG A 163 11.34 -5.99 7.02
N ASN A 164 11.45 -5.61 5.77
CA ASN A 164 12.68 -5.66 5.01
C ASN A 164 12.90 -4.36 4.21
N TYR A 165 14.13 -4.21 3.72
CA TYR A 165 14.47 -3.16 2.76
C TYR A 165 14.39 -3.71 1.35
N LYS A 166 13.87 -2.92 0.43
CA LYS A 166 14.01 -3.15 -1.02
C LYS A 166 14.76 -1.98 -1.65
N ARG A 167 15.47 -2.27 -2.73
CA ARG A 167 16.12 -1.28 -3.59
C ARG A 167 15.41 -1.27 -4.93
N ILE A 168 15.10 -0.10 -5.41
CA ILE A 168 14.46 0.07 -6.72
C ILE A 168 15.16 1.17 -7.50
N PRO A 169 15.32 1.01 -8.82
CA PRO A 169 15.75 2.09 -9.67
C PRO A 169 14.65 3.16 -9.75
N ILE A 170 15.08 4.40 -9.83
CA ILE A 170 14.17 5.54 -9.99
C ILE A 170 14.63 6.42 -11.16
N PRO A 171 13.71 7.13 -11.81
CA PRO A 171 14.09 8.08 -12.84
C PRO A 171 15.05 9.14 -12.33
N GLU A 172 16.07 9.45 -13.12
CA GLU A 172 17.07 10.49 -12.80
C GLU A 172 16.41 11.79 -12.39
N VAL A 173 15.37 12.21 -13.10
CA VAL A 173 14.71 13.49 -12.84
C VAL A 173 13.98 13.47 -11.52
N LEU A 174 13.34 12.36 -11.13
CA LEU A 174 12.76 12.23 -9.79
C LEU A 174 13.86 12.35 -8.72
N TYR A 175 14.99 11.68 -8.92
CA TYR A 175 16.14 11.80 -8.03
C TYR A 175 16.60 13.26 -7.92
N ARG A 176 16.81 13.95 -9.03
CA ARG A 176 17.24 15.36 -9.04
C ARG A 176 16.24 16.28 -8.35
N LEU A 177 14.95 16.13 -8.63
CA LEU A 177 13.89 16.88 -7.94
C LEU A 177 13.95 16.66 -6.44
N MET A 178 14.14 15.43 -6.00
CA MET A 178 14.22 15.11 -4.58
C MET A 178 15.47 15.68 -3.94
N GLN A 179 16.63 15.67 -4.60
CA GLN A 179 17.85 16.31 -4.08
C GLN A 179 17.64 17.83 -3.88
N VAL A 180 17.00 18.49 -4.86
CA VAL A 180 16.65 19.93 -4.73
C VAL A 180 15.72 20.17 -3.54
N TYR A 181 14.68 19.35 -3.42
CA TYR A 181 13.71 19.45 -2.32
C TYR A 181 14.35 19.21 -0.94
N ILE A 182 15.16 18.16 -0.81
CA ILE A 182 15.89 17.80 0.40
C ILE A 182 16.81 18.95 0.84
N LYS A 183 17.58 19.53 -0.10
CA LYS A 183 18.44 20.69 0.13
C LYS A 183 17.64 21.92 0.52
N LYS A 184 16.58 22.25 -0.21
CA LYS A 184 15.68 23.39 0.08
C LYS A 184 15.08 23.30 1.48
N LYS A 185 14.65 22.09 1.89
CA LYS A 185 14.07 21.84 3.22
C LYS A 185 15.12 21.60 4.31
N ARG A 186 16.41 21.64 3.97
CA ARG A 186 17.54 21.41 4.89
C ARG A 186 17.42 20.09 5.66
N ARG A 187 17.00 19.01 4.97
CA ARG A 187 16.83 17.69 5.58
C ARG A 187 18.20 17.06 5.84
N LYS A 188 18.40 16.55 7.06
CA LYS A 188 19.55 15.70 7.41
C LYS A 188 19.35 14.29 6.85
N PRO A 189 20.41 13.48 6.70
CA PRO A 189 20.30 12.12 6.15
C PRO A 189 19.25 11.25 6.83
N GLU A 190 19.09 11.34 8.15
CA GLU A 190 18.13 10.55 8.94
C GLU A 190 16.73 11.17 9.03
N ASP A 191 16.54 12.37 8.53
CA ASP A 191 15.24 13.02 8.55
C ASP A 191 14.30 12.39 7.52
N TYR A 192 13.03 12.33 7.87
CA TYR A 192 12.00 12.07 6.88
C TYR A 192 11.97 13.19 5.85
N VAL A 193 11.90 12.81 4.57
CA VAL A 193 11.85 13.81 3.49
C VAL A 193 10.57 14.62 3.59
N PHE A 194 9.45 13.95 3.73
CA PHE A 194 8.14 14.56 3.94
C PHE A 194 7.80 14.53 5.43
N GLN A 195 7.72 15.71 6.02
CA GLN A 195 7.51 15.84 7.45
C GLN A 195 6.15 16.45 7.79
N ASN A 196 5.60 16.02 8.91
CA ASN A 196 4.49 16.70 9.56
C ASN A 196 4.98 17.94 10.32
N LYS A 197 4.07 18.72 10.90
CA LYS A 197 4.40 19.95 11.65
C LYS A 197 5.35 19.74 12.86
N LYS A 198 5.46 18.49 13.36
CA LYS A 198 6.30 18.12 14.50
C LYS A 198 7.65 17.54 14.08
N GLY A 199 7.98 17.53 12.78
CA GLY A 199 9.22 16.94 12.26
C GLY A 199 9.19 15.41 12.09
N GLY A 200 8.11 14.75 12.45
CA GLY A 200 7.93 13.32 12.22
C GLY A 200 7.47 13.02 10.79
N ALA A 201 7.32 11.73 10.45
CA ALA A 201 6.84 11.29 9.15
C ALA A 201 5.49 11.92 8.78
N PHE A 202 5.29 12.20 7.50
CA PHE A 202 4.01 12.67 6.99
C PHE A 202 2.94 11.60 7.19
N CYS A 203 1.69 12.01 7.40
CA CYS A 203 0.61 11.07 7.63
C CYS A 203 -0.09 10.69 6.32
N SER A 204 -0.23 9.39 6.06
CA SER A 204 -0.88 8.89 4.84
C SER A 204 -2.37 9.26 4.73
N SER A 205 -3.08 9.40 5.84
CA SER A 205 -4.47 9.91 5.83
C SER A 205 -4.51 11.38 5.41
N THR A 206 -3.64 12.20 5.97
CA THR A 206 -3.53 13.62 5.60
C THR A 206 -3.20 13.80 4.11
N PHE A 207 -2.32 12.96 3.56
CA PHE A 207 -2.04 12.98 2.13
C PHE A 207 -3.30 12.67 1.31
N ARG A 208 -4.02 11.59 1.65
CA ARG A 208 -5.25 11.21 0.93
C ARG A 208 -6.32 12.30 1.01
N GLU A 209 -6.51 12.90 2.18
CA GLU A 209 -7.47 13.99 2.38
C GLU A 209 -7.10 15.22 1.54
N ARG A 210 -5.81 15.58 1.50
CA ARG A 210 -5.33 16.69 0.65
C ARG A 210 -5.50 16.38 -0.82
N MET A 211 -5.14 15.17 -1.27
CA MET A 211 -5.34 14.77 -2.66
C MET A 211 -6.82 14.76 -3.04
N LYS A 212 -7.69 14.27 -2.16
CA LYS A 212 -9.14 14.33 -2.37
C LYS A 212 -9.60 15.77 -2.60
N LYS A 213 -9.24 16.69 -1.68
CA LYS A 213 -9.57 18.13 -1.82
C LYS A 213 -9.03 18.73 -3.12
N LEU A 214 -7.81 18.38 -3.53
CA LEU A 214 -7.24 18.89 -4.78
C LEU A 214 -8.00 18.35 -6.00
N CYS A 215 -8.35 17.06 -6.01
CA CYS A 215 -9.16 16.49 -7.08
C CYS A 215 -10.54 17.17 -7.16
N GLU A 216 -11.18 17.44 -6.04
CA GLU A 216 -12.44 18.19 -5.97
C GLU A 216 -12.25 19.65 -6.48
N THR A 217 -11.20 20.33 -6.01
CA THR A 217 -10.94 21.74 -6.37
C THR A 217 -10.67 21.91 -7.86
N TYR A 218 -9.93 21.00 -8.47
CA TYR A 218 -9.58 21.05 -9.89
C TYR A 218 -10.50 20.22 -10.77
N GLN A 219 -11.65 19.78 -10.25
CA GLN A 219 -12.71 19.07 -10.98
C GLN A 219 -12.18 17.83 -11.72
N ILE A 220 -11.24 17.10 -11.12
CA ILE A 220 -10.69 15.89 -11.71
C ILE A 220 -11.80 14.83 -11.83
N GLY A 221 -11.95 14.26 -13.04
CA GLY A 221 -13.03 13.32 -13.35
C GLY A 221 -14.40 13.96 -13.15
N ASP A 222 -14.59 15.18 -13.66
CA ASP A 222 -15.83 15.97 -13.48
C ASP A 222 -16.21 16.16 -12.00
N GLY A 223 -15.20 16.22 -11.12
CA GLY A 223 -15.39 16.39 -9.68
C GLY A 223 -15.88 15.14 -8.93
N THR A 224 -16.05 14.02 -9.61
CA THR A 224 -16.55 12.76 -9.01
C THR A 224 -15.44 11.79 -8.63
N TYR A 225 -14.22 12.02 -9.09
CA TYR A 225 -13.09 11.13 -8.83
C TYR A 225 -12.67 11.11 -7.37
N ILE A 226 -12.65 9.92 -6.77
CA ILE A 226 -12.14 9.69 -5.42
C ILE A 226 -10.71 9.16 -5.51
N PHE A 227 -9.75 9.96 -5.06
CA PHE A 227 -8.33 9.63 -5.12
C PHE A 227 -8.01 8.32 -4.36
N GLN A 228 -7.39 7.38 -5.05
CA GLN A 228 -6.95 6.09 -4.52
C GLN A 228 -5.46 5.88 -4.78
N ALA A 229 -4.62 6.11 -3.76
CA ALA A 229 -3.16 5.99 -3.87
C ALA A 229 -2.69 4.60 -4.33
N HIS A 230 -3.44 3.55 -4.03
CA HIS A 230 -3.09 2.17 -4.40
C HIS A 230 -3.36 1.88 -5.89
N GLY A 231 -4.25 2.61 -6.52
CA GLY A 231 -4.54 2.49 -7.95
C GLY A 231 -3.30 2.69 -8.82
N TYR A 232 -2.46 3.67 -8.50
CA TYR A 232 -1.22 3.94 -9.26
C TYR A 232 -0.25 2.78 -9.26
N ARG A 233 -0.21 2.01 -8.17
CA ARG A 233 0.60 0.81 -8.08
C ARG A 233 0.04 -0.32 -8.95
N HIS A 234 -1.29 -0.46 -9.02
CA HIS A 234 -1.94 -1.36 -9.97
C HIS A 234 -1.61 -0.96 -11.41
N THR A 235 -1.84 0.31 -11.74
CA THR A 235 -1.53 0.83 -13.07
C THR A 235 -0.08 0.55 -13.48
N LEU A 236 0.89 0.80 -12.60
CA LEU A 236 2.29 0.55 -12.90
C LEU A 236 2.60 -0.95 -13.09
N ALA A 237 2.02 -1.82 -12.25
CA ALA A 237 2.17 -3.27 -12.40
C ALA A 237 1.70 -3.74 -13.77
N THR A 238 0.58 -3.19 -14.18
CA THR A 238 -0.04 -3.45 -15.47
C THR A 238 0.84 -2.98 -16.62
N VAL A 239 1.38 -1.74 -16.55
CA VAL A 239 2.32 -1.22 -17.56
C VAL A 239 3.55 -2.13 -17.70
N PHE A 240 4.16 -2.56 -16.62
CA PHE A 240 5.31 -3.45 -16.67
C PHE A 240 4.99 -4.79 -17.36
N TYR A 241 3.83 -5.34 -17.08
CA TYR A 241 3.41 -6.58 -17.69
C TYR A 241 3.21 -6.46 -19.20
N ASP A 242 2.61 -5.35 -19.68
CA ASP A 242 2.40 -5.12 -21.13
C ASP A 242 3.70 -4.84 -21.88
N GLU A 243 4.64 -4.19 -21.22
CA GLU A 243 5.96 -3.99 -21.78
C GLU A 243 6.79 -5.32 -21.78
N GLY A 244 6.15 -6.44 -21.40
CA GLY A 244 6.76 -7.77 -21.42
C GLY A 244 7.73 -8.02 -20.26
N VAL A 245 7.67 -7.24 -19.18
CA VAL A 245 8.48 -7.50 -17.99
C VAL A 245 8.00 -8.78 -17.31
N PRO A 246 8.88 -9.75 -17.03
CA PRO A 246 8.48 -10.99 -16.37
C PRO A 246 7.77 -10.73 -15.04
N LEU A 247 6.71 -11.47 -14.76
CA LEU A 247 5.88 -11.34 -13.56
C LEU A 247 6.71 -11.37 -12.26
N GLN A 248 7.73 -12.22 -12.22
CA GLN A 248 8.67 -12.30 -11.12
C GLN A 248 9.39 -10.96 -10.88
N SER A 249 9.86 -10.30 -11.95
CA SER A 249 10.54 -9.00 -11.85
C SER A 249 9.59 -7.90 -11.40
N VAL A 250 8.33 -7.92 -11.87
CA VAL A 250 7.27 -7.01 -11.41
C VAL A 250 7.00 -7.22 -9.92
N ARG A 251 6.89 -8.46 -9.49
CA ARG A 251 6.71 -8.83 -8.07
C ARG A 251 7.85 -8.28 -7.22
N ASP A 252 9.08 -8.51 -7.63
CA ASP A 252 10.27 -8.09 -6.87
C ASP A 252 10.39 -6.55 -6.85
N TYR A 253 10.13 -5.88 -7.97
CA TYR A 253 10.10 -4.42 -8.05
C TYR A 253 9.04 -3.82 -7.13
N LEU A 254 7.83 -4.37 -7.13
CA LEU A 254 6.76 -3.90 -6.26
C LEU A 254 6.93 -4.37 -4.80
N GLY A 255 7.72 -5.42 -4.55
CA GLY A 255 7.91 -6.03 -3.24
C GLY A 255 6.62 -6.70 -2.75
N HIS A 256 6.06 -7.59 -3.57
CA HIS A 256 4.98 -8.48 -3.19
C HIS A 256 5.53 -9.76 -2.57
N ALA A 257 4.86 -10.26 -1.52
CA ALA A 257 5.30 -11.48 -0.83
C ALA A 257 5.07 -12.73 -1.67
N TYR A 258 4.00 -12.75 -2.46
CA TYR A 258 3.56 -13.88 -3.24
C TYR A 258 3.21 -13.44 -4.68
N GLU A 259 3.37 -14.36 -5.63
CA GLU A 259 3.13 -14.12 -7.05
C GLU A 259 1.65 -13.83 -7.33
N GLU A 260 0.74 -14.52 -6.63
CA GLU A 260 -0.70 -14.30 -6.73
C GLU A 260 -1.10 -12.86 -6.40
N MET A 261 -0.35 -12.19 -5.50
CA MET A 261 -0.57 -10.78 -5.21
C MET A 261 -0.22 -9.89 -6.41
N THR A 262 0.69 -10.31 -7.27
CA THR A 262 1.06 -9.58 -8.48
C THR A 262 0.08 -9.88 -9.59
N GLN A 263 -0.35 -11.13 -9.72
CA GLN A 263 -1.34 -11.55 -10.71
C GLN A 263 -2.65 -10.74 -10.61
N GLN A 264 -3.07 -10.39 -9.40
CA GLN A 264 -4.25 -9.55 -9.16
C GLN A 264 -4.14 -8.12 -9.72
N TYR A 265 -2.96 -7.70 -10.15
CA TYR A 265 -2.68 -6.35 -10.66
C TYR A 265 -2.61 -6.30 -12.20
N ILE A 266 -2.63 -7.45 -12.87
CA ILE A 266 -2.33 -7.58 -14.31
C ILE A 266 -3.57 -7.48 -15.20
N ASP A 267 -4.76 -7.42 -14.63
CA ASP A 267 -5.98 -7.62 -15.39
C ASP A 267 -6.35 -6.49 -16.37
N TYR A 268 -5.67 -5.33 -16.37
CA TYR A 268 -6.04 -4.22 -17.27
C TYR A 268 -4.92 -3.23 -17.55
N MET A 269 -4.76 -2.90 -18.82
CA MET A 269 -3.66 -2.11 -19.36
C MET A 269 -4.00 -0.76 -19.97
N PRO A 270 -3.15 0.22 -19.82
CA PRO A 270 -2.95 1.14 -20.91
C PRO A 270 -1.50 1.60 -21.18
N ARG A 271 -1.16 1.72 -22.45
CA ARG A 271 0.09 2.30 -23.01
C ARG A 271 0.30 3.79 -22.71
N TRP A 272 -0.62 4.41 -22.03
CA TRP A 272 -0.76 5.86 -21.89
C TRP A 272 0.08 6.51 -20.78
N ILE A 273 0.60 5.76 -19.79
CA ILE A 273 1.51 6.37 -18.80
C ILE A 273 2.76 6.93 -19.49
N ASP A 274 3.29 6.21 -20.51
CA ASP A 274 4.42 6.68 -21.29
C ASP A 274 4.08 7.94 -22.09
N GLU A 275 2.90 7.98 -22.69
CA GLU A 275 2.43 9.14 -23.47
C GLU A 275 2.09 10.33 -22.58
N ALA A 276 1.41 10.11 -21.45
CA ALA A 276 1.09 11.17 -20.50
C ALA A 276 2.36 11.73 -19.83
N SER A 277 3.34 10.87 -19.51
CA SER A 277 4.62 11.32 -18.98
C SER A 277 5.38 12.16 -19.99
N LYS A 278 5.43 11.72 -21.26
CA LYS A 278 6.07 12.49 -22.33
C LYS A 278 5.41 13.85 -22.53
N ALA A 279 4.07 13.91 -22.52
CA ALA A 279 3.33 15.16 -22.68
C ALA A 279 3.62 16.11 -21.51
N TYR A 280 3.47 15.64 -20.26
CA TYR A 280 3.69 16.45 -19.06
C TYR A 280 5.11 17.01 -18.99
N PHE A 281 6.13 16.15 -19.25
CA PHE A 281 7.53 16.56 -19.14
C PHE A 281 8.04 17.33 -20.34
N LYS A 282 7.41 17.20 -21.49
CA LYS A 282 7.69 18.02 -22.67
C LYS A 282 7.18 19.46 -22.47
N GLU A 283 6.00 19.62 -21.84
CA GLU A 283 5.43 20.93 -21.52
C GLU A 283 6.22 21.65 -20.40
N THR A 284 6.85 20.90 -19.50
CA THR A 284 7.60 21.47 -18.36
C THR A 284 9.11 21.58 -18.60
N ASP A 285 9.57 21.37 -19.83
CA ASP A 285 10.99 21.33 -20.23
C ASP A 285 11.83 20.34 -19.39
N ASN A 286 11.18 19.32 -18.85
CA ASN A 286 11.78 18.31 -18.01
C ASN A 286 11.99 17.01 -18.79
N SER A 287 13.22 16.52 -18.84
CA SER A 287 13.62 15.26 -19.49
C SER A 287 13.15 13.99 -18.78
N LEU A 288 12.18 14.09 -17.85
CA LEU A 288 11.64 12.96 -17.07
C LEU A 288 11.06 11.85 -17.96
N SER A 289 10.42 12.22 -19.08
CA SER A 289 9.80 11.25 -19.98
C SER A 289 10.82 10.29 -20.61
N VAL A 290 11.99 10.81 -20.99
CA VAL A 290 13.05 10.01 -21.60
C VAL A 290 13.69 9.10 -20.55
N GLY A 291 13.99 9.63 -19.38
CA GLY A 291 14.57 8.84 -18.28
C GLY A 291 13.66 7.73 -17.75
N LEU A 292 12.35 7.95 -17.70
CA LEU A 292 11.38 6.91 -17.33
C LEU A 292 11.37 5.78 -18.36
N LYS A 293 11.27 6.12 -19.65
CA LYS A 293 11.19 5.13 -20.73
C LYS A 293 12.47 4.32 -20.87
N GLU A 294 13.62 4.97 -20.82
CA GLU A 294 14.92 4.31 -20.96
C GLU A 294 15.17 3.33 -19.80
N ARG A 295 14.80 3.72 -18.57
CA ARG A 295 15.01 2.85 -17.40
C ARG A 295 14.08 1.67 -17.34
N TRP A 296 12.84 1.82 -17.77
CA TRP A 296 11.94 0.68 -17.86
C TRP A 296 12.39 -0.33 -18.92
N LYS A 297 13.01 0.13 -20.02
CA LYS A 297 13.63 -0.75 -21.02
C LYS A 297 14.90 -1.43 -20.49
N HIS A 298 15.72 -0.73 -19.71
CA HIS A 298 16.98 -1.26 -19.19
C HIS A 298 16.81 -2.04 -17.87
N GLY A 299 15.81 -1.75 -17.06
CA GLY A 299 15.47 -2.54 -15.85
C GLY A 299 15.09 -3.99 -16.14
N GLY A 300 14.65 -4.29 -17.38
CA GLY A 300 14.42 -5.66 -17.86
C GLY A 300 15.64 -6.36 -18.44
N SER A 301 16.76 -5.66 -18.64
CA SER A 301 17.92 -6.15 -19.40
C SER A 301 19.10 -6.63 -18.55
N HIS A 302 19.08 -6.46 -17.24
CA HIS A 302 20.03 -7.15 -16.37
C HIS A 302 19.60 -8.61 -16.11
N ARG A 303 19.51 -9.39 -17.17
CA ARG A 303 19.65 -10.83 -17.05
C ARG A 303 21.08 -11.08 -16.57
N HIS A 304 21.21 -11.60 -15.37
CA HIS A 304 22.40 -12.34 -14.97
C HIS A 304 22.84 -13.25 -16.11
N LYS A 305 23.95 -12.92 -16.72
CA LYS A 305 24.78 -13.91 -17.41
C LYS A 305 25.54 -14.66 -16.32
N ASP A 306 24.85 -15.45 -15.52
CA ASP A 306 25.47 -16.54 -14.79
C ASP A 306 25.71 -17.68 -15.78
N THR A 307 26.76 -17.55 -16.51
CA THR A 307 27.45 -18.67 -17.11
C THR A 307 28.21 -19.39 -15.99
N THR A 308 27.50 -20.19 -15.22
CA THR A 308 28.15 -21.30 -14.46
C THR A 308 28.60 -22.34 -15.47
N VAL A 309 29.83 -22.17 -15.92
CA VAL A 309 30.59 -23.26 -16.54
C VAL A 309 30.88 -24.26 -15.41
N LEU A 310 30.19 -25.39 -15.44
CA LEU A 310 30.54 -26.53 -14.62
C LEU A 310 31.91 -27.06 -15.12
N PRO A 311 32.88 -27.30 -14.25
CA PRO A 311 34.09 -27.98 -14.67
C PRO A 311 33.77 -29.44 -14.97
N GLU A 312 34.16 -29.86 -16.17
CA GLU A 312 34.17 -31.27 -16.57
C GLU A 312 35.12 -32.03 -15.64
N SER A 313 34.59 -33.09 -15.05
CA SER A 313 35.34 -34.10 -14.30
C SER A 313 36.15 -34.97 -15.22
N ASN A 314 37.46 -34.94 -15.03
CA ASN A 314 38.36 -36.07 -15.33
C ASN A 314 38.56 -36.88 -14.04
#